data_da736d08c94c653df9b91336a224a6bb
#
_entry.id   da736d08c94c653df9b91336a224a6bb
#
_cell.length_a   1.000
_cell.length_b   1.000
_cell.length_c   1.000
_cell.angle_alpha   90.00
_cell.angle_beta   90.00
_cell.angle_gamma   90.00
#
_symmetry.space_group_name_H-M   'P 1'
#
loop_
_entity.id
_entity.type
_entity.pdbx_description
1 polymer ?
#
loop_
_entity_poly.entity_id
_entity_poly.type
_entity_poly.pdbx_seq_one_letter_code
_entity_poly.pdbx_strand_id
1 'polypeptide(L)'
;MSAIHEHVLQNGMTLLCWPQRHLHGLEFGLYLKGGPLYETEETQGISNLLEHLCFRGLGGLNREGLLRELNRFGTNLDAATYAEGLVF
;
A
#
# COMPACT_ATOMS: atom_id res chain seq x y z
N MET A 1 -25.75 3.49 -9.10
CA MET A 1 -24.48 4.03 -8.56
C MET A 1 -24.00 3.13 -7.43
N SER A 2 -22.74 2.75 -7.47
CA SER A 2 -22.16 1.90 -6.42
C SER A 2 -21.84 2.73 -5.19
N ALA A 3 -22.23 2.25 -4.01
CA ALA A 3 -21.87 2.88 -2.75
C ALA A 3 -20.56 2.33 -2.23
N ILE A 4 -19.83 3.16 -1.48
CA ILE A 4 -18.63 2.71 -0.77
C ILE A 4 -19.08 2.02 0.52
N HIS A 5 -18.60 0.81 0.73
CA HIS A 5 -18.87 0.05 1.95
C HIS A 5 -17.68 0.16 2.88
N GLU A 6 -17.95 0.42 4.14
CA GLU A 6 -16.92 0.53 5.18
C GLU A 6 -17.08 -0.61 6.17
N HIS A 7 -15.97 -1.26 6.50
CA HIS A 7 -15.93 -2.35 7.45
C HIS A 7 -14.68 -2.24 8.32
N VAL A 8 -14.84 -2.41 9.62
CA VAL A 8 -13.72 -2.40 10.55
C VAL A 8 -13.34 -3.86 10.86
N LEU A 9 -12.12 -4.23 10.56
CA LEU A 9 -11.61 -5.57 10.82
C LEU A 9 -11.32 -5.78 12.31
N GLN A 10 -11.18 -7.04 12.73
CA GLN A 10 -10.92 -7.37 14.14
C GLN A 10 -9.66 -6.72 14.70
N ASN A 11 -8.66 -6.49 13.84
CA ASN A 11 -7.41 -5.84 14.25
C ASN A 11 -7.50 -4.31 14.29
N GLY A 12 -8.69 -3.74 14.05
CA GLY A 12 -8.91 -2.30 14.04
C GLY A 12 -8.66 -1.63 12.69
N MET A 13 -8.20 -2.37 11.69
CA MET A 13 -8.00 -1.82 10.35
C MET A 13 -9.33 -1.55 9.67
N THR A 14 -9.45 -0.41 9.01
CA THR A 14 -10.65 -0.07 8.23
C THR A 14 -10.48 -0.54 6.80
N LEU A 15 -11.46 -1.27 6.31
CA LEU A 15 -11.56 -1.69 4.92
C LEU A 15 -12.61 -0.85 4.22
N LEU A 16 -12.23 -0.21 3.12
CA LEU A 16 -13.16 0.51 2.24
C LEU A 16 -13.27 -0.28 0.93
N CYS A 17 -14.48 -0.62 0.56
CA CYS A 17 -14.75 -1.36 -0.66
C CYS A 17 -15.71 -0.58 -1.55
N TRP A 18 -15.30 -0.38 -2.79
CA TRP A 18 -16.12 0.30 -3.79
C TRP A 18 -16.37 -0.62 -4.98
N PRO A 19 -17.49 -1.39 -4.96
CA PRO A 19 -17.80 -2.29 -6.07
C PRO A 19 -18.07 -1.52 -7.37
N GLN A 20 -17.40 -1.97 -8.43
CA GLN A 20 -17.54 -1.41 -9.78
C GLN A 20 -17.87 -2.56 -10.72
N ARG A 21 -19.14 -2.98 -10.73
CA ARG A 21 -19.57 -4.20 -11.44
C ARG A 21 -19.37 -4.16 -12.95
N HIS A 22 -19.24 -2.96 -13.52
CA HIS A 22 -19.01 -2.78 -14.95
C HIS A 22 -17.52 -2.93 -15.32
N LEU A 23 -16.63 -3.04 -14.36
CA LEU A 23 -15.19 -3.21 -14.56
C LEU A 23 -14.79 -4.64 -14.26
N HIS A 24 -13.79 -5.13 -14.97
CA HIS A 24 -13.26 -6.49 -14.81
C HIS A 24 -11.96 -6.52 -14.00
N GLY A 25 -11.44 -5.37 -13.63
CA GLY A 25 -10.21 -5.26 -12.85
C GLY A 25 -10.46 -5.09 -11.38
N LEU A 26 -9.42 -5.31 -10.60
CA LEU A 26 -9.40 -5.03 -9.18
C LEU A 26 -8.21 -4.11 -8.87
N GLU A 27 -8.46 -3.00 -8.23
CA GLU A 27 -7.41 -2.17 -7.65
C GLU A 27 -7.43 -2.32 -6.15
N PHE A 28 -6.26 -2.45 -5.57
CA PHE A 28 -6.08 -2.66 -4.14
C PHE A 28 -5.03 -1.68 -3.62
N GLY A 29 -5.36 -0.96 -2.56
CA GLY A 29 -4.46 0.00 -1.95
C GLY A 29 -4.41 -0.15 -0.44
N LEU A 30 -3.22 0.04 0.13
CA LEU A 30 -3.01 0.07 1.56
C LEU A 30 -2.53 1.47 1.95
N TYR A 31 -3.27 2.12 2.83
CA TYR A 31 -2.92 3.43 3.38
C TYR A 31 -2.44 3.27 4.81
N LEU A 32 -1.25 3.79 5.10
CA LEU A 32 -0.67 3.80 6.43
C LEU A 32 -0.55 5.25 6.92
N LYS A 33 -1.06 5.54 8.11
CA LYS A 33 -0.81 6.82 8.75
C LYS A 33 0.66 6.89 9.15
N GLY A 34 1.35 7.87 8.63
CA GLY A 34 2.78 8.03 8.82
C GLY A 34 3.27 9.16 7.95
N GLY A 35 4.52 9.11 7.55
CA GLY A 35 5.09 10.09 6.67
C GLY A 35 5.86 11.19 7.41
N PRO A 36 6.37 12.19 6.68
CA PRO A 36 7.22 13.25 7.24
C PRO A 36 6.64 14.00 8.44
N LEU A 37 5.32 14.19 8.51
CA LEU A 37 4.70 14.87 9.65
C LEU A 37 4.82 14.10 10.97
N TYR A 38 5.03 12.80 10.91
CA TYR A 38 5.18 11.95 12.10
C TYR A 38 6.64 11.67 12.43
N GLU A 39 7.57 12.16 11.61
CA GLU A 39 9.00 11.96 11.80
C GLU A 39 9.58 13.01 12.74
N THR A 40 10.60 12.60 13.50
CA THR A 40 11.41 13.51 14.32
C THR A 40 12.71 13.84 13.59
N GLU A 41 13.54 14.73 14.15
CA GLU A 41 14.86 15.00 13.59
C GLU A 41 15.72 13.74 13.46
N GLU A 42 15.55 12.81 14.42
CA GLU A 42 16.31 11.55 14.43
C GLU A 42 15.80 10.54 13.41
N THR A 43 14.52 10.63 13.03
CA THR A 43 13.89 9.68 12.12
C THR A 43 13.56 10.29 10.77
N GLN A 44 14.07 11.48 10.48
CA GLN A 44 13.80 12.18 9.24
C GLN A 44 14.21 11.35 8.02
N GLY A 45 13.26 11.17 7.09
CA GLY A 45 13.48 10.40 5.88
C GLY A 45 13.14 8.91 6.00
N ILE A 46 12.74 8.44 7.18
CA ILE A 46 12.46 7.01 7.38
C ILE A 46 11.27 6.52 6.55
N SER A 47 10.25 7.36 6.38
CA SER A 47 9.07 6.99 5.60
C SER A 47 9.43 6.79 4.13
N ASN A 48 10.22 7.69 3.57
CA ASN A 48 10.69 7.58 2.19
C ASN A 48 11.59 6.37 2.00
N LEU A 49 12.46 6.09 2.98
CA LEU A 49 13.31 4.90 2.96
C LEU A 49 12.47 3.62 2.97
N LEU A 50 11.45 3.55 3.82
CA LEU A 50 10.55 2.41 3.88
C LEU A 50 9.84 2.18 2.54
N GLU A 51 9.38 3.24 1.90
CA GLU A 51 8.79 3.18 0.57
C GLU A 51 9.71 2.47 -0.41
N HIS A 52 10.96 2.90 -0.48
CA HIS A 52 11.94 2.29 -1.38
C HIS A 52 12.30 0.85 -1.01
N LEU A 53 12.39 0.56 0.29
CA LEU A 53 12.75 -0.80 0.75
C LEU A 53 11.70 -1.84 0.39
N CYS A 54 10.43 -1.47 0.32
CA CYS A 54 9.37 -2.40 -0.07
C CYS A 54 9.56 -2.96 -1.48
N PHE A 55 10.24 -2.24 -2.36
CA PHE A 55 10.53 -2.70 -3.71
C PHE A 55 11.75 -3.63 -3.79
N ARG A 56 12.53 -3.72 -2.71
CA ARG A 56 13.73 -4.57 -2.64
C ARG A 56 13.43 -5.97 -2.16
N GLY A 57 12.30 -6.16 -1.51
CA GLY A 57 11.88 -7.46 -1.00
C GLY A 57 10.73 -7.31 -0.03
N LEU A 58 9.86 -8.28 0.00
CA LEU A 58 8.67 -8.25 0.83
C LEU A 58 8.20 -9.68 1.07
N GLY A 59 7.74 -9.95 2.28
CA GLY A 59 7.16 -11.25 2.61
C GLY A 59 8.08 -12.44 2.40
N GLY A 60 9.39 -12.28 2.64
CA GLY A 60 10.37 -13.33 2.43
C GLY A 60 10.87 -13.45 0.99
N LEU A 61 10.34 -12.67 0.07
CA LEU A 61 10.78 -12.63 -1.31
C LEU A 61 11.83 -11.55 -1.51
N ASN A 62 12.90 -11.85 -2.28
CA ASN A 62 13.83 -10.82 -2.71
C ASN A 62 13.21 -10.02 -3.87
N ARG A 63 13.94 -9.02 -4.38
CA ARG A 63 13.44 -8.17 -5.45
C ARG A 63 12.98 -8.96 -6.68
N GLU A 64 13.77 -9.93 -7.12
CA GLU A 64 13.43 -10.74 -8.29
C GLU A 64 12.22 -11.62 -8.04
N GLY A 65 12.14 -12.24 -6.85
CA GLY A 65 11.02 -13.05 -6.45
C GLY A 65 9.73 -12.24 -6.35
N LEU A 66 9.83 -11.03 -5.79
CA LEU A 66 8.69 -10.13 -5.69
C LEU A 66 8.17 -9.72 -7.08
N LEU A 67 9.06 -9.32 -7.98
CA LEU A 67 8.69 -8.95 -9.36
C LEU A 67 8.05 -10.13 -10.10
N ARG A 68 8.56 -11.34 -9.90
CA ARG A 68 8.02 -12.55 -10.52
C ARG A 68 6.60 -12.82 -10.03
N GLU A 69 6.34 -12.70 -8.74
CA GLU A 69 5.00 -12.90 -8.19
C GLU A 69 4.01 -11.84 -8.68
N LEU A 70 4.42 -10.58 -8.72
CA LEU A 70 3.58 -9.50 -9.23
C LEU A 70 3.24 -9.72 -10.71
N ASN A 71 4.23 -10.12 -11.51
CA ASN A 71 4.01 -10.41 -12.93
C ASN A 71 3.06 -11.59 -13.13
N ARG A 72 3.12 -12.59 -12.26
CA ARG A 72 2.22 -13.73 -12.31
C ARG A 72 0.76 -13.31 -12.18
N PHE A 73 0.47 -12.30 -11.37
CA PHE A 73 -0.87 -11.74 -11.20
C PHE A 73 -1.20 -10.63 -12.21
N GLY A 74 -0.24 -10.28 -13.07
CA GLY A 74 -0.44 -9.22 -14.06
C GLY A 74 -0.54 -7.82 -13.45
N THR A 75 0.15 -7.60 -12.34
CA THR A 75 0.07 -6.33 -11.60
C THR A 75 1.45 -5.74 -11.32
N ASN A 76 1.44 -4.52 -10.84
CA ASN A 76 2.63 -3.81 -10.38
C ASN A 76 2.40 -3.34 -8.95
N LEU A 77 3.50 -3.13 -8.23
CA LEU A 77 3.48 -2.49 -6.92
C LEU A 77 3.94 -1.05 -7.08
N ASP A 78 3.09 -0.12 -6.70
CA ASP A 78 3.42 1.29 -6.63
C ASP A 78 3.34 1.75 -5.18
N ALA A 79 4.12 2.78 -4.86
CA ALA A 79 4.09 3.38 -3.54
C ALA A 79 4.30 4.88 -3.65
N ALA A 80 3.72 5.62 -2.71
CA ALA A 80 3.89 7.06 -2.63
C ALA A 80 3.93 7.50 -1.17
N THR A 81 4.80 8.45 -0.87
CA THR A 81 4.90 9.05 0.45
C THR A 81 4.33 10.47 0.41
N TYR A 82 3.31 10.69 1.21
CA TYR A 82 2.71 11.99 1.43
C TYR A 82 3.07 12.50 2.81
N ALA A 83 2.80 13.79 3.09
CA ALA A 83 3.12 14.38 4.39
C ALA A 83 2.48 13.61 5.56
N GLU A 84 1.30 13.08 5.37
CA GLU A 84 0.49 12.46 6.44
C GLU A 84 0.32 10.95 6.29
N GLY A 85 0.86 10.34 5.24
CA GLY A 85 0.64 8.92 5.01
C GLY A 85 1.47 8.33 3.90
N LEU A 86 1.52 7.01 3.91
CA LEU A 86 2.11 6.21 2.84
C LEU A 86 1.01 5.40 2.18
N VAL A 87 1.06 5.29 0.86
CA VAL A 87 0.10 4.52 0.07
C VAL A 87 0.87 3.46 -0.73
N PHE A 88 0.45 2.22 -0.61
CA PHE A 88 0.99 1.08 -1.38
C PHE A 88 -0.09 0.49 -2.26
#